data_63b53aa09cf0e2e4fdec060a1b490dec
#
_entry.id   63b53aa09cf0e2e4fdec060a1b490dec
#
_cell.length_a   1.000
_cell.length_b   1.000
_cell.length_c   1.000
_cell.angle_alpha   90.00
_cell.angle_beta   90.00
_cell.angle_gamma   90.00
#
_symmetry.space_group_name_H-M   'P 1'
#
loop_
_entity.id
_entity.type
_entity.pdbx_description
1 polymer ?
#
loop_
_entity_poly.entity_id
_entity_poly.type
_entity_poly.pdbx_seq_one_letter_code
_entity_poly.pdbx_strand_id
1 'polypeptide(L)'
;MESLLNLTVAGGAPVRILQITDTHLFAEKHETLLGVNTWESYQAVLSAIHAENRACDLIVATGDLAQDQSSAAYQHFAEGIASFSAPCVWLPGNHDFQPAMYSSLQDAGISPAKCVFAGEQWQILLLDSQVFGVPHGELSEFQLDWLETKLAAEPERHTLLLLHHHPLPAGCSWLDQHSLRNSAALDRVLAKFPRVKNLLCGHIHQEQDLDWNGRRMLATPSTCVQFKPHCANFTLDTIAPGWRWLELHPDGTLT
;
A
#
# COMPACT_ATOMS: atom_id res chain seq x y z
N MET A 1 21.12 7.73 5.75
CA MET A 1 20.21 8.88 5.94
C MET A 1 18.85 8.42 5.43
N GLU A 2 17.81 8.49 6.24
CA GLU A 2 16.47 8.11 5.82
C GLU A 2 16.00 9.05 4.70
N SER A 3 15.50 8.51 3.58
CA SER A 3 15.02 9.36 2.50
C SER A 3 13.63 9.89 2.83
N LEU A 4 13.50 11.21 2.79
CA LEU A 4 12.24 11.94 2.92
C LEU A 4 11.82 12.42 1.52
N LEU A 5 10.57 12.21 1.16
CA LEU A 5 10.00 12.78 -0.05
C LEU A 5 9.12 13.98 0.32
N ASN A 6 9.34 15.11 -0.34
CA ASN A 6 8.50 16.31 -0.18
C ASN A 6 7.68 16.51 -1.45
N LEU A 7 6.36 16.55 -1.31
CA LEU A 7 5.44 16.88 -2.38
C LEU A 7 4.98 18.32 -2.24
N THR A 8 5.21 19.12 -3.27
CA THR A 8 4.65 20.45 -3.37
C THR A 8 3.23 20.36 -3.90
N VAL A 9 2.27 20.83 -3.13
CA VAL A 9 0.86 20.88 -3.50
C VAL A 9 0.40 22.33 -3.46
N ALA A 10 -0.42 22.73 -4.43
CA ALA A 10 -0.97 24.09 -4.46
C ALA A 10 -1.76 24.37 -3.17
N GLY A 11 -1.59 25.55 -2.58
CA GLY A 11 -2.23 25.91 -1.31
C GLY A 11 -3.75 25.70 -1.38
N GLY A 12 -4.29 24.95 -0.42
CA GLY A 12 -5.72 24.66 -0.33
C GLY A 12 -6.23 23.53 -1.24
N ALA A 13 -5.42 22.98 -2.14
CA ALA A 13 -5.80 21.83 -2.96
C ALA A 13 -5.62 20.51 -2.18
N PRO A 14 -6.46 19.49 -2.43
CA PRO A 14 -6.23 18.16 -1.89
C PRO A 14 -5.01 17.49 -2.54
N VAL A 15 -4.35 16.60 -1.80
CA VAL A 15 -3.32 15.71 -2.35
C VAL A 15 -4.01 14.49 -2.95
N ARG A 16 -3.78 14.23 -4.24
CA ARG A 16 -4.41 13.14 -4.98
C ARG A 16 -3.48 11.94 -5.02
N ILE A 17 -3.92 10.85 -4.44
CA ILE A 17 -3.14 9.62 -4.32
C ILE A 17 -3.78 8.51 -5.14
N LEU A 18 -2.96 7.79 -5.88
CA LEU A 18 -3.30 6.55 -6.55
C LEU A 18 -2.67 5.39 -5.77
N GLN A 19 -3.48 4.49 -5.22
CA GLN A 19 -2.99 3.24 -4.67
C GLN A 19 -3.06 2.13 -5.70
N ILE A 20 -1.93 1.45 -5.89
CA ILE A 20 -1.79 0.19 -6.63
C ILE A 20 -1.24 -0.84 -5.64
N THR A 21 -1.78 -2.05 -5.63
CA THR A 21 -1.40 -3.07 -4.66
C THR A 21 -1.52 -4.48 -5.24
N ASP A 22 -0.73 -5.40 -4.70
CA ASP A 22 -0.86 -6.83 -4.94
C ASP A 22 -0.81 -7.16 -6.45
N THR A 23 0.21 -6.67 -7.13
CA THR A 23 0.37 -6.87 -8.57
C THR A 23 0.84 -8.26 -8.92
N HIS A 24 1.53 -8.95 -8.01
CA HIS A 24 2.01 -10.32 -8.13
C HIS A 24 2.64 -10.63 -9.48
N LEU A 25 3.51 -9.73 -9.94
CA LEU A 25 4.19 -9.89 -11.22
C LEU A 25 5.25 -11.00 -11.17
N PHE A 26 5.57 -11.54 -12.33
CA PHE A 26 6.58 -12.57 -12.52
C PHE A 26 7.72 -12.06 -13.40
N ALA A 27 8.85 -12.80 -13.40
CA ALA A 27 9.95 -12.55 -14.32
C ALA A 27 9.50 -12.65 -15.78
N GLU A 28 8.65 -13.64 -16.07
CA GLU A 28 8.14 -13.88 -17.41
C GLU A 28 6.72 -13.31 -17.54
N LYS A 29 6.51 -12.40 -18.48
CA LYS A 29 5.22 -11.70 -18.68
C LYS A 29 4.05 -12.62 -19.06
N HIS A 30 4.32 -13.86 -19.42
CA HIS A 30 3.27 -14.84 -19.76
C HIS A 30 2.83 -15.71 -18.57
N GLU A 31 3.49 -15.59 -17.42
CA GLU A 31 3.14 -16.39 -16.26
C GLU A 31 1.81 -15.95 -15.63
N THR A 32 1.18 -16.89 -14.93
CA THR A 32 -0.15 -16.72 -14.37
C THR A 32 -0.20 -17.03 -12.88
N LEU A 33 -0.97 -16.25 -12.14
CA LEU A 33 -1.37 -16.54 -10.77
C LEU A 33 -2.84 -16.98 -10.78
N LEU A 34 -3.11 -18.22 -10.33
CA LEU A 34 -4.48 -18.75 -10.22
C LEU A 34 -5.28 -18.63 -11.54
N GLY A 35 -4.58 -18.76 -12.68
CA GLY A 35 -5.17 -18.70 -14.02
C GLY A 35 -5.28 -17.30 -14.62
N VAL A 36 -4.84 -16.27 -13.93
CA VAL A 36 -4.80 -14.89 -14.44
C VAL A 36 -3.37 -14.52 -14.83
N ASN A 37 -3.17 -14.05 -16.06
CA ASN A 37 -1.90 -13.44 -16.47
C ASN A 37 -1.77 -12.09 -15.75
N THR A 38 -0.84 -12.02 -14.79
CA THR A 38 -0.72 -10.85 -13.90
C THR A 38 -0.19 -9.62 -14.61
N TRP A 39 0.68 -9.79 -15.62
CA TRP A 39 1.16 -8.70 -16.44
C TRP A 39 0.04 -8.07 -17.29
N GLU A 40 -0.74 -8.89 -18.00
CA GLU A 40 -1.85 -8.40 -18.81
C GLU A 40 -2.91 -7.71 -17.96
N SER A 41 -3.22 -8.28 -16.79
CA SER A 41 -4.14 -7.69 -15.82
C SER A 41 -3.64 -6.33 -15.32
N TYR A 42 -2.37 -6.25 -14.92
CA TYR A 42 -1.74 -5.01 -14.50
C TYR A 42 -1.79 -3.93 -15.59
N GLN A 43 -1.46 -4.29 -16.86
CA GLN A 43 -1.54 -3.35 -17.99
C GLN A 43 -2.98 -2.89 -18.27
N ALA A 44 -3.95 -3.77 -18.11
CA ALA A 44 -5.37 -3.42 -18.28
C ALA A 44 -5.82 -2.41 -17.19
N VAL A 45 -5.40 -2.63 -15.93
CA VAL A 45 -5.65 -1.69 -14.83
C VAL A 45 -5.02 -0.33 -15.11
N LEU A 46 -3.74 -0.29 -15.50
CA LEU A 46 -3.06 0.97 -15.83
C LEU A 46 -3.75 1.71 -16.99
N SER A 47 -4.18 0.98 -18.00
CA SER A 47 -4.91 1.55 -19.14
C SER A 47 -6.25 2.15 -18.70
N ALA A 48 -6.97 1.49 -17.80
CA ALA A 48 -8.22 1.99 -17.25
C ALA A 48 -8.00 3.25 -16.40
N ILE A 49 -6.95 3.27 -15.57
CA ILE A 49 -6.55 4.45 -14.79
C ILE A 49 -6.25 5.65 -15.70
N HIS A 50 -5.50 5.42 -16.78
CA HIS A 50 -5.20 6.48 -17.75
C HIS A 50 -6.46 7.00 -18.46
N ALA A 51 -7.42 6.12 -18.77
CA ALA A 51 -8.67 6.51 -19.39
C ALA A 51 -9.54 7.42 -18.51
N GLU A 52 -9.40 7.36 -17.18
CA GLU A 52 -10.07 8.27 -16.26
C GLU A 52 -9.53 9.72 -16.35
N ASN A 53 -8.34 9.91 -16.89
CA ASN A 53 -7.67 11.21 -17.05
C ASN A 53 -7.66 12.05 -15.75
N ARG A 54 -7.47 11.39 -14.60
CA ARG A 54 -7.38 12.05 -13.29
C ARG A 54 -5.94 12.46 -13.02
N ALA A 55 -5.77 13.64 -12.44
CA ALA A 55 -4.47 14.07 -11.97
C ALA A 55 -4.05 13.28 -10.71
N CYS A 56 -2.77 12.92 -10.64
CA CYS A 56 -2.15 12.19 -9.55
C CYS A 56 -0.95 12.96 -9.03
N ASP A 57 -0.84 13.11 -7.72
CA ASP A 57 0.29 13.78 -7.07
C ASP A 57 1.27 12.76 -6.47
N LEU A 58 0.79 11.55 -6.13
CA LEU A 58 1.60 10.46 -5.57
C LEU A 58 0.99 9.11 -5.92
N ILE A 59 1.84 8.16 -6.31
CA ILE A 59 1.48 6.74 -6.37
C ILE A 59 1.99 6.06 -5.11
N VAL A 60 1.16 5.24 -4.47
CA VAL A 60 1.54 4.41 -3.34
C VAL A 60 1.35 2.94 -3.70
N ALA A 61 2.44 2.16 -3.64
CA ALA A 61 2.43 0.73 -3.89
C ALA A 61 2.50 -0.02 -2.55
N THR A 62 1.43 -0.73 -2.19
CA THR A 62 1.25 -1.28 -0.84
C THR A 62 1.57 -2.77 -0.72
N GLY A 63 2.59 -3.22 -1.47
CA GLY A 63 3.21 -4.55 -1.33
C GLY A 63 2.67 -5.61 -2.28
N ASP A 64 3.29 -6.79 -2.18
CA ASP A 64 3.09 -7.95 -3.04
C ASP A 64 3.22 -7.59 -4.53
N LEU A 65 4.32 -6.86 -4.86
CA LEU A 65 4.58 -6.44 -6.24
C LEU A 65 5.07 -7.59 -7.11
N ALA A 66 5.88 -8.50 -6.53
CA ALA A 66 6.41 -9.68 -7.22
C ALA A 66 5.89 -10.97 -6.58
N GLN A 67 5.45 -11.91 -7.43
CA GLN A 67 5.07 -13.25 -6.99
C GLN A 67 6.28 -14.18 -6.83
N ASP A 68 7.26 -14.07 -7.72
CA ASP A 68 8.42 -14.96 -7.82
C ASP A 68 9.70 -14.35 -7.23
N GLN A 69 9.60 -13.19 -6.58
CA GLN A 69 10.71 -12.48 -5.93
C GLN A 69 11.86 -12.05 -6.86
N SER A 70 11.66 -12.11 -8.18
CA SER A 70 12.68 -11.79 -9.16
C SER A 70 12.87 -10.28 -9.34
N SER A 71 14.09 -9.86 -9.66
CA SER A 71 14.36 -8.47 -10.05
C SER A 71 13.57 -8.05 -11.29
N ALA A 72 13.31 -8.97 -12.23
CA ALA A 72 12.54 -8.70 -13.43
C ALA A 72 11.08 -8.35 -13.12
N ALA A 73 10.45 -9.00 -12.13
CA ALA A 73 9.09 -8.66 -11.71
C ALA A 73 9.00 -7.21 -11.20
N TYR A 74 9.95 -6.75 -10.38
CA TYR A 74 10.01 -5.35 -9.93
C TYR A 74 10.30 -4.37 -11.06
N GLN A 75 11.12 -4.75 -12.04
CA GLN A 75 11.34 -3.95 -13.25
C GLN A 75 10.06 -3.82 -14.08
N HIS A 76 9.27 -4.88 -14.19
CA HIS A 76 7.95 -4.85 -14.84
C HIS A 76 6.97 -3.91 -14.11
N PHE A 77 6.98 -3.92 -12.78
CA PHE A 77 6.19 -2.95 -12.00
C PHE A 77 6.62 -1.51 -12.36
N ALA A 78 7.92 -1.24 -12.32
CA ALA A 78 8.48 0.07 -12.65
C ALA A 78 8.17 0.49 -14.10
N GLU A 79 8.26 -0.44 -15.06
CA GLU A 79 7.88 -0.23 -16.47
C GLU A 79 6.42 0.25 -16.59
N GLY A 80 5.51 -0.40 -15.86
CA GLY A 80 4.09 -0.05 -15.89
C GLY A 80 3.82 1.36 -15.39
N ILE A 81 4.36 1.74 -14.24
CA ILE A 81 4.11 3.06 -13.65
C ILE A 81 4.93 4.19 -14.29
N ALA A 82 5.92 3.89 -15.13
CA ALA A 82 6.75 4.91 -15.80
C ALA A 82 5.95 5.89 -16.68
N SER A 83 4.74 5.52 -17.09
CA SER A 83 3.82 6.38 -17.84
C SER A 83 3.18 7.51 -17.01
N PHE A 84 3.25 7.41 -15.69
CA PHE A 84 2.76 8.45 -14.77
C PHE A 84 3.86 9.45 -14.45
N SER A 85 3.51 10.74 -14.41
CA SER A 85 4.45 11.79 -14.01
C SER A 85 4.59 11.92 -12.49
N ALA A 86 3.68 11.32 -11.71
CA ALA A 86 3.71 11.35 -10.26
C ALA A 86 4.83 10.46 -9.70
N PRO A 87 5.52 10.88 -8.63
CA PRO A 87 6.45 10.00 -7.93
C PRO A 87 5.70 8.81 -7.33
N CYS A 88 6.43 7.69 -7.14
CA CYS A 88 5.94 6.51 -6.47
C CYS A 88 6.73 6.23 -5.20
N VAL A 89 6.05 5.84 -4.13
CA VAL A 89 6.62 5.24 -2.92
C VAL A 89 6.00 3.86 -2.69
N TRP A 90 6.70 3.01 -1.96
CA TRP A 90 6.34 1.61 -1.85
C TRP A 90 6.72 1.01 -0.50
N LEU A 91 6.06 -0.06 -0.14
CA LEU A 91 6.39 -0.92 0.99
C LEU A 91 6.30 -2.41 0.56
N PRO A 92 7.01 -3.33 1.24
CA PRO A 92 6.96 -4.73 0.90
C PRO A 92 5.69 -5.41 1.43
N GLY A 93 5.20 -6.41 0.67
CA GLY A 93 4.26 -7.40 1.14
C GLY A 93 4.94 -8.73 1.49
N ASN A 94 4.17 -9.75 1.85
CA ASN A 94 4.72 -11.04 2.27
C ASN A 94 5.32 -11.86 1.12
N HIS A 95 4.94 -11.60 -0.12
CA HIS A 95 5.53 -12.24 -1.30
C HIS A 95 6.84 -11.57 -1.74
N ASP A 96 7.09 -10.32 -1.35
CA ASP A 96 8.24 -9.58 -1.84
C ASP A 96 9.57 -10.04 -1.22
N PHE A 97 10.65 -9.94 -2.00
CA PHE A 97 12.01 -10.11 -1.53
C PHE A 97 12.72 -8.77 -1.47
N GLN A 98 12.84 -8.22 -0.28
CA GLN A 98 13.30 -6.84 -0.07
C GLN A 98 14.62 -6.52 -0.77
N PRO A 99 15.69 -7.34 -0.74
CA PRO A 99 16.94 -7.00 -1.43
C PRO A 99 16.76 -6.76 -2.93
N ALA A 100 16.00 -7.62 -3.64
CA ALA A 100 15.73 -7.44 -5.07
C ALA A 100 14.77 -6.27 -5.32
N MET A 101 13.75 -6.10 -4.48
CA MET A 101 12.80 -5.00 -4.54
C MET A 101 13.50 -3.64 -4.40
N TYR A 102 14.35 -3.49 -3.37
CA TYR A 102 15.11 -2.25 -3.16
C TYR A 102 16.01 -1.92 -4.33
N SER A 103 16.85 -2.85 -4.78
CA SER A 103 17.79 -2.60 -5.87
C SER A 103 17.05 -2.26 -7.17
N SER A 104 16.07 -3.06 -7.56
CA SER A 104 15.37 -2.90 -8.84
C SER A 104 14.55 -1.61 -8.91
N LEU A 105 13.82 -1.26 -7.85
CA LEU A 105 13.02 -0.05 -7.81
C LEU A 105 13.89 1.21 -7.72
N GLN A 106 15.00 1.16 -6.97
CA GLN A 106 15.94 2.26 -6.88
C GLN A 106 16.68 2.49 -8.21
N ASP A 107 17.07 1.42 -8.90
CA ASP A 107 17.69 1.49 -10.25
C ASP A 107 16.71 2.10 -11.27
N ALA A 108 15.42 1.89 -11.10
CA ALA A 108 14.36 2.51 -11.90
C ALA A 108 14.03 3.95 -11.47
N GLY A 109 14.74 4.51 -10.49
CA GLY A 109 14.54 5.87 -10.00
C GLY A 109 13.32 6.04 -9.07
N ILE A 110 12.73 4.94 -8.57
CA ILE A 110 11.59 4.98 -7.67
C ILE A 110 12.08 5.18 -6.23
N SER A 111 11.51 6.17 -5.55
CA SER A 111 11.96 6.59 -4.23
C SER A 111 11.77 5.50 -3.15
N PRO A 112 12.80 5.16 -2.37
CA PRO A 112 12.69 4.27 -1.23
C PRO A 112 12.14 4.96 0.03
N ALA A 113 11.64 6.20 -0.08
CA ALA A 113 11.17 6.98 1.05
C ALA A 113 10.03 6.27 1.80
N LYS A 114 10.12 6.25 3.13
CA LYS A 114 9.09 5.72 4.03
C LYS A 114 8.33 6.83 4.76
N CYS A 115 8.74 8.07 4.56
CA CYS A 115 8.07 9.27 5.03
C CYS A 115 7.88 10.24 3.85
N VAL A 116 6.66 10.71 3.65
CA VAL A 116 6.33 11.70 2.63
C VAL A 116 5.63 12.87 3.31
N PHE A 117 6.15 14.08 3.12
CA PHE A 117 5.42 15.30 3.45
C PHE A 117 4.64 15.75 2.23
N ALA A 118 3.32 15.78 2.35
CA ALA A 118 2.42 16.15 1.27
C ALA A 118 1.75 17.50 1.58
N GLY A 119 2.29 18.53 0.96
CA GLY A 119 1.97 19.91 1.33
C GLY A 119 2.36 20.22 2.79
N GLU A 120 1.65 21.16 3.39
CA GLU A 120 1.91 21.59 4.78
C GLU A 120 1.13 20.77 5.81
N GLN A 121 0.01 20.11 5.40
CA GLN A 121 -0.98 19.57 6.32
C GLN A 121 -0.87 18.06 6.53
N TRP A 122 -0.23 17.33 5.60
CA TRP A 122 -0.21 15.87 5.64
C TRP A 122 1.20 15.29 5.72
N GLN A 123 1.30 14.18 6.41
CA GLN A 123 2.39 13.22 6.25
C GLN A 123 1.82 11.84 5.91
N ILE A 124 2.58 11.08 5.13
CA ILE A 124 2.28 9.71 4.76
C ILE A 124 3.43 8.85 5.26
N LEU A 125 3.13 7.88 6.12
CA LEU A 125 4.13 7.02 6.73
C LEU A 125 3.92 5.58 6.27
N LEU A 126 4.99 4.94 5.80
CA LEU A 126 4.99 3.60 5.25
C LEU A 126 5.68 2.65 6.23
N LEU A 127 4.93 1.70 6.79
CA LEU A 127 5.43 0.69 7.71
C LEU A 127 5.76 -0.61 6.98
N ASP A 128 6.89 -1.20 7.31
CA ASP A 128 7.25 -2.54 6.91
C ASP A 128 6.68 -3.55 7.92
N SER A 129 5.65 -4.26 7.51
CA SER A 129 5.02 -5.33 8.29
C SER A 129 5.40 -6.73 7.83
N GLN A 130 6.35 -6.84 6.88
CA GLN A 130 6.79 -8.15 6.37
C GLN A 130 7.53 -8.94 7.45
N VAL A 131 7.14 -10.21 7.58
CA VAL A 131 7.95 -11.24 8.23
C VAL A 131 8.36 -12.22 7.14
N PHE A 132 9.65 -12.25 6.81
CA PHE A 132 10.11 -13.04 5.67
C PHE A 132 9.78 -14.53 5.83
N GLY A 133 9.24 -15.11 4.76
CA GLY A 133 8.94 -16.54 4.67
C GLY A 133 7.61 -16.97 5.30
N VAL A 134 6.80 -16.05 5.80
CA VAL A 134 5.46 -16.35 6.33
C VAL A 134 4.43 -15.35 5.79
N PRO A 135 3.15 -15.73 5.68
CA PRO A 135 2.13 -14.88 5.06
C PRO A 135 1.50 -13.84 6.02
N HIS A 136 1.77 -13.91 7.32
CA HIS A 136 1.28 -12.92 8.27
C HIS A 136 2.27 -11.79 8.47
N GLY A 137 1.77 -10.63 8.89
CA GLY A 137 2.60 -9.48 9.23
C GLY A 137 2.87 -9.32 10.71
N GLU A 138 3.95 -8.64 11.03
CA GLU A 138 4.28 -8.16 12.37
C GLU A 138 5.14 -6.91 12.28
N LEU A 139 4.85 -5.90 13.08
CA LEU A 139 5.71 -4.72 13.20
C LEU A 139 6.78 -4.98 14.25
N SER A 140 8.05 -4.83 13.88
CA SER A 140 9.15 -4.90 14.83
C SER A 140 9.08 -3.75 15.84
N GLU A 141 9.73 -3.90 17.01
CA GLU A 141 9.89 -2.80 17.96
C GLU A 141 10.52 -1.58 17.31
N PHE A 142 11.50 -1.78 16.42
CA PHE A 142 12.13 -0.70 15.66
C PHE A 142 11.09 0.06 14.81
N GLN A 143 10.18 -0.64 14.12
CA GLN A 143 9.13 -0.01 13.31
C GLN A 143 8.13 0.78 14.18
N LEU A 144 7.78 0.27 15.35
CA LEU A 144 6.88 0.94 16.28
C LEU A 144 7.52 2.20 16.88
N ASP A 145 8.79 2.12 17.29
CA ASP A 145 9.56 3.25 17.83
C ASP A 145 9.79 4.32 16.75
N TRP A 146 10.10 3.89 15.53
CA TRP A 146 10.24 4.78 14.39
C TRP A 146 8.92 5.54 14.11
N LEU A 147 7.80 4.83 14.10
CA LEU A 147 6.47 5.42 13.93
C LEU A 147 6.18 6.45 15.00
N GLU A 148 6.38 6.10 16.28
CA GLU A 148 6.16 7.00 17.40
C GLU A 148 7.03 8.26 17.29
N THR A 149 8.30 8.10 16.91
CA THR A 149 9.24 9.21 16.69
C THR A 149 8.77 10.14 15.58
N LYS A 150 8.31 9.58 14.44
CA LYS A 150 7.81 10.38 13.31
C LYS A 150 6.55 11.14 13.66
N LEU A 151 5.61 10.50 14.34
CA LEU A 151 4.37 11.14 14.76
C LEU A 151 4.62 12.24 15.80
N ALA A 152 5.55 12.05 16.72
CA ALA A 152 5.92 13.04 17.72
C ALA A 152 6.66 14.25 17.13
N ALA A 153 7.42 14.04 16.04
CA ALA A 153 8.15 15.12 15.35
C ALA A 153 7.22 16.08 14.61
N GLU A 154 6.07 15.60 14.11
CA GLU A 154 5.12 16.37 13.30
C GLU A 154 3.68 16.26 13.87
N PRO A 155 3.44 16.70 15.11
CA PRO A 155 2.18 16.46 15.82
C PRO A 155 0.99 17.21 15.20
N GLU A 156 1.24 18.25 14.44
CA GLU A 156 0.20 19.06 13.80
C GLU A 156 -0.21 18.53 12.42
N ARG A 157 0.56 17.64 11.80
CA ARG A 157 0.20 17.04 10.53
C ARG A 157 -0.85 15.94 10.69
N HIS A 158 -1.82 15.91 9.79
CA HIS A 158 -2.66 14.73 9.60
C HIS A 158 -1.81 13.60 9.04
N THR A 159 -2.09 12.37 9.44
CA THR A 159 -1.29 11.23 9.00
C THR A 159 -2.15 10.20 8.29
N LEU A 160 -1.73 9.82 7.07
CA LEU A 160 -2.15 8.59 6.40
C LEU A 160 -1.06 7.53 6.67
N LEU A 161 -1.44 6.43 7.31
CA LEU A 161 -0.54 5.33 7.61
C LEU A 161 -0.74 4.20 6.62
N LEU A 162 0.34 3.73 5.99
CA LEU A 162 0.32 2.64 5.03
C LEU A 162 1.05 1.42 5.60
N LEU A 163 0.46 0.25 5.42
CA LEU A 163 1.07 -1.04 5.73
C LEU A 163 0.48 -2.09 4.79
N HIS A 164 1.18 -3.21 4.58
CA HIS A 164 0.65 -4.27 3.71
C HIS A 164 -0.45 -5.07 4.41
N HIS A 165 -0.16 -5.62 5.59
CA HIS A 165 -1.06 -6.52 6.31
C HIS A 165 -2.14 -5.76 7.07
N HIS A 166 -3.38 -6.22 6.94
CA HIS A 166 -4.55 -5.62 7.59
C HIS A 166 -4.52 -5.81 9.13
N PRO A 167 -4.76 -4.74 9.91
CA PRO A 167 -4.74 -4.81 11.37
C PRO A 167 -6.06 -5.29 11.98
N LEU A 168 -7.14 -5.31 11.22
CA LEU A 168 -8.49 -5.68 11.60
C LEU A 168 -8.93 -6.90 10.79
N PRO A 169 -9.65 -7.90 11.37
CA PRO A 169 -10.13 -9.03 10.61
C PRO A 169 -10.93 -8.63 9.35
N ALA A 170 -10.60 -9.26 8.21
CA ALA A 170 -11.30 -9.06 6.95
C ALA A 170 -12.65 -9.80 6.89
N GLY A 171 -12.95 -10.63 7.88
CA GLY A 171 -14.15 -11.46 7.92
C GLY A 171 -14.05 -12.74 7.10
N CYS A 172 -12.82 -13.14 6.76
CA CYS A 172 -12.51 -14.39 6.07
C CYS A 172 -11.58 -15.23 6.96
N SER A 173 -12.06 -16.30 7.57
CA SER A 173 -11.31 -17.05 8.59
C SER A 173 -9.95 -17.55 8.14
N TRP A 174 -9.79 -17.89 6.86
CA TRP A 174 -8.49 -18.31 6.30
C TRP A 174 -7.54 -17.11 6.14
N LEU A 175 -8.05 -15.96 5.70
CA LEU A 175 -7.27 -14.74 5.43
C LEU A 175 -6.90 -14.03 6.74
N ASP A 176 -7.77 -14.07 7.74
CA ASP A 176 -7.55 -13.46 9.06
C ASP A 176 -6.39 -14.12 9.83
N GLN A 177 -5.98 -15.35 9.45
CA GLN A 177 -4.76 -15.99 9.95
C GLN A 177 -3.49 -15.30 9.45
N HIS A 178 -3.58 -14.53 8.38
CA HIS A 178 -2.47 -13.82 7.73
C HIS A 178 -2.46 -12.31 8.05
N SER A 179 -3.26 -11.88 9.02
CA SER A 179 -3.34 -10.48 9.45
C SER A 179 -2.08 -9.98 10.16
N LEU A 180 -2.05 -8.71 10.52
CA LEU A 180 -1.02 -8.12 11.38
C LEU A 180 -1.11 -8.70 12.81
N ARG A 181 -0.14 -9.51 13.21
CA ARG A 181 -0.15 -10.26 14.48
C ARG A 181 -0.17 -9.37 15.72
N ASN A 182 0.52 -8.25 15.69
CA ASN A 182 0.65 -7.33 16.82
C ASN A 182 -0.12 -6.01 16.61
N SER A 183 -1.30 -6.08 15.99
CA SER A 183 -2.17 -4.92 15.77
C SER A 183 -2.47 -4.15 17.07
N ALA A 184 -2.56 -4.83 18.22
CA ALA A 184 -2.72 -4.18 19.53
C ALA A 184 -1.51 -3.31 19.93
N ALA A 185 -0.28 -3.67 19.50
CA ALA A 185 0.89 -2.83 19.74
C ALA A 185 0.84 -1.56 18.89
N LEU A 186 0.44 -1.70 17.63
CA LEU A 186 0.20 -0.55 16.74
C LEU A 186 -0.88 0.37 17.32
N ASP A 187 -2.02 -0.18 17.76
CA ASP A 187 -3.11 0.61 18.35
C ASP A 187 -2.65 1.41 19.58
N ARG A 188 -1.83 0.81 20.47
CA ARG A 188 -1.26 1.53 21.61
C ARG A 188 -0.39 2.73 21.23
N VAL A 189 0.39 2.62 20.15
CA VAL A 189 1.16 3.75 19.63
C VAL A 189 0.21 4.82 19.10
N LEU A 190 -0.73 4.42 18.23
CA LEU A 190 -1.64 5.35 17.55
C LEU A 190 -2.60 6.06 18.52
N ALA A 191 -2.94 5.45 19.66
CA ALA A 191 -3.79 6.06 20.70
C ALA A 191 -3.20 7.36 21.27
N LYS A 192 -1.87 7.55 21.17
CA LYS A 192 -1.18 8.77 21.59
C LYS A 192 -1.30 9.91 20.58
N PHE A 193 -1.72 9.61 19.32
CA PHE A 193 -1.68 10.54 18.19
C PHE A 193 -3.04 10.66 17.51
N PRO A 194 -3.94 11.53 17.99
CA PRO A 194 -5.32 11.61 17.53
C PRO A 194 -5.48 12.10 16.08
N ARG A 195 -4.43 12.65 15.47
CA ARG A 195 -4.43 13.06 14.06
C ARG A 195 -4.17 11.90 13.08
N VAL A 196 -3.82 10.72 13.56
CA VAL A 196 -3.78 9.49 12.75
C VAL A 196 -5.19 8.93 12.64
N LYS A 197 -5.91 9.32 11.59
CA LYS A 197 -7.31 8.96 11.37
C LYS A 197 -7.50 7.90 10.30
N ASN A 198 -6.51 7.68 9.46
CA ASN A 198 -6.65 6.86 8.26
C ASN A 198 -5.49 5.89 8.12
N LEU A 199 -5.83 4.63 7.85
CA LEU A 199 -4.89 3.56 7.49
C LEU A 199 -5.28 3.01 6.13
N LEU A 200 -4.29 2.58 5.37
CA LEU A 200 -4.45 2.02 4.03
C LEU A 200 -3.61 0.76 3.91
N CYS A 201 -4.22 -0.35 3.52
CA CYS A 201 -3.53 -1.62 3.35
C CYS A 201 -3.83 -2.30 2.00
N GLY A 202 -3.01 -3.32 1.68
CA GLY A 202 -3.21 -4.27 0.59
C GLY A 202 -3.59 -5.64 1.14
N HIS A 203 -2.95 -6.69 0.62
CA HIS A 203 -2.95 -8.06 1.13
C HIS A 203 -4.25 -8.85 1.00
N ILE A 204 -5.38 -8.24 1.29
CA ILE A 204 -6.65 -8.97 1.36
C ILE A 204 -7.36 -9.10 0.03
N HIS A 205 -6.89 -8.41 -1.02
CA HIS A 205 -7.48 -8.41 -2.36
C HIS A 205 -8.99 -8.15 -2.34
N GLN A 206 -9.43 -7.24 -1.48
CA GLN A 206 -10.84 -6.85 -1.32
C GLN A 206 -10.93 -5.34 -1.12
N GLU A 207 -12.03 -4.76 -1.55
CA GLU A 207 -12.38 -3.41 -1.14
C GLU A 207 -12.99 -3.45 0.25
N GLN A 208 -12.37 -2.72 1.19
CA GLN A 208 -12.94 -2.52 2.52
C GLN A 208 -12.79 -1.07 2.98
N ASP A 209 -13.74 -0.63 3.79
CA ASP A 209 -13.78 0.65 4.46
C ASP A 209 -14.41 0.44 5.84
N LEU A 210 -13.58 0.27 6.84
CA LEU A 210 -13.97 -0.19 8.16
C LEU A 210 -13.49 0.78 9.25
N ASP A 211 -14.23 0.82 10.36
CA ASP A 211 -13.74 1.49 11.59
C ASP A 211 -12.84 0.54 12.39
N TRP A 212 -11.66 1.04 12.75
CA TRP A 212 -10.75 0.40 13.67
C TRP A 212 -10.39 1.34 14.82
N ASN A 213 -11.11 1.20 15.93
CA ASN A 213 -10.92 2.00 17.13
C ASN A 213 -10.99 3.53 16.86
N GLY A 214 -11.99 3.95 16.07
CA GLY A 214 -12.21 5.34 15.67
C GLY A 214 -11.28 5.85 14.57
N ARG A 215 -10.58 4.95 13.87
CA ARG A 215 -9.78 5.23 12.67
C ARG A 215 -10.36 4.51 11.47
N ARG A 216 -10.37 5.15 10.33
CA ARG A 216 -10.79 4.56 9.07
C ARG A 216 -9.70 3.66 8.53
N MET A 217 -9.97 2.37 8.39
CA MET A 217 -9.09 1.38 7.77
C MET A 217 -9.61 1.03 6.39
N LEU A 218 -8.82 1.33 5.38
CA LEU A 218 -9.11 1.07 3.98
C LEU A 218 -8.27 -0.08 3.47
N ALA A 219 -8.87 -0.98 2.69
CA ALA A 219 -8.17 -1.97 1.89
C ALA A 219 -8.62 -1.88 0.44
N THR A 220 -7.74 -2.23 -0.48
CA THR A 220 -7.92 -2.02 -1.91
C THR A 220 -7.86 -3.34 -2.67
N PRO A 221 -8.67 -3.50 -3.72
CA PRO A 221 -8.59 -4.64 -4.62
C PRO A 221 -7.20 -4.77 -5.26
N SER A 222 -6.79 -6.02 -5.47
CA SER A 222 -5.57 -6.33 -6.22
C SER A 222 -5.70 -5.93 -7.69
N THR A 223 -4.58 -5.70 -8.36
CA THR A 223 -4.56 -5.55 -9.82
C THR A 223 -4.59 -6.88 -10.56
N CYS A 224 -4.66 -8.01 -9.86
CA CYS A 224 -4.75 -9.33 -10.49
C CYS A 224 -5.99 -10.12 -10.06
N VAL A 225 -5.93 -10.92 -9.01
CA VAL A 225 -7.03 -11.75 -8.53
C VAL A 225 -7.68 -11.16 -7.29
N GLN A 226 -8.97 -11.44 -7.07
CA GLN A 226 -9.69 -11.00 -5.89
C GLN A 226 -10.09 -12.18 -5.02
N PHE A 227 -10.12 -11.96 -3.70
CA PHE A 227 -10.57 -12.96 -2.73
C PHE A 227 -12.01 -12.67 -2.33
N LYS A 228 -12.84 -13.72 -2.37
CA LYS A 228 -14.26 -13.59 -2.05
C LYS A 228 -14.46 -13.26 -0.57
N PRO A 229 -15.19 -12.18 -0.23
CA PRO A 229 -15.47 -11.81 1.15
C PRO A 229 -16.29 -12.87 1.90
N HIS A 230 -16.17 -12.89 3.22
CA HIS A 230 -16.95 -13.73 4.13
C HIS A 230 -16.84 -15.24 3.87
N CYS A 231 -15.69 -15.71 3.39
CA CYS A 231 -15.43 -17.12 3.16
C CYS A 231 -14.56 -17.73 4.27
N ALA A 232 -14.94 -18.90 4.74
CA ALA A 232 -14.14 -19.65 5.73
C ALA A 232 -12.87 -20.26 5.10
N ASN A 233 -12.94 -20.65 3.83
CA ASN A 233 -11.85 -21.25 3.08
C ASN A 233 -11.43 -20.33 1.93
N PHE A 234 -10.21 -20.52 1.43
CA PHE A 234 -9.72 -19.81 0.25
C PHE A 234 -10.72 -19.93 -0.91
N THR A 235 -11.19 -18.81 -1.39
CA THR A 235 -12.16 -18.72 -2.48
C THR A 235 -11.86 -17.47 -3.32
N LEU A 236 -11.71 -17.65 -4.64
CA LEU A 236 -11.59 -16.54 -5.56
C LEU A 236 -12.95 -15.85 -5.76
N ASP A 237 -12.89 -14.52 -5.91
CA ASP A 237 -14.03 -13.74 -6.40
C ASP A 237 -13.96 -13.57 -7.91
N THR A 238 -15.06 -13.17 -8.51
CA THR A 238 -15.20 -12.92 -9.96
C THR A 238 -15.22 -11.44 -10.31
N ILE A 239 -15.05 -10.56 -9.31
CA ILE A 239 -14.98 -9.11 -9.57
C ILE A 239 -13.69 -8.73 -10.27
N ALA A 240 -13.73 -7.64 -11.02
CA ALA A 240 -12.60 -7.15 -11.80
C ALA A 240 -11.42 -6.73 -10.89
N PRO A 241 -10.18 -6.78 -11.42
CA PRO A 241 -9.03 -6.11 -10.82
C PRO A 241 -9.30 -4.62 -10.59
N GLY A 242 -8.64 -4.04 -9.58
CA GLY A 242 -8.94 -2.67 -9.20
C GLY A 242 -7.75 -1.86 -8.67
N TRP A 243 -8.05 -0.64 -8.30
CA TRP A 243 -7.16 0.33 -7.69
C TRP A 243 -7.99 1.26 -6.81
N ARG A 244 -7.33 2.20 -6.09
CA ARG A 244 -8.02 3.20 -5.28
C ARG A 244 -7.47 4.60 -5.56
N TRP A 245 -8.38 5.55 -5.75
CA TRP A 245 -8.09 6.96 -5.65
C TRP A 245 -8.40 7.48 -4.25
N LEU A 246 -7.56 8.37 -3.76
CA LEU A 246 -7.75 9.06 -2.49
C LEU A 246 -7.46 10.55 -2.67
N GLU A 247 -8.19 11.38 -1.95
CA GLU A 247 -7.91 12.80 -1.83
C GLU A 247 -7.72 13.17 -0.36
N LEU A 248 -6.53 13.66 -0.02
CA LEU A 248 -6.21 14.14 1.31
C LEU A 248 -6.48 15.66 1.35
N HIS A 249 -7.55 16.05 2.02
CA HIS A 249 -7.94 17.45 2.10
C HIS A 249 -7.18 18.20 3.20
N PRO A 250 -6.97 19.52 3.05
CA PRO A 250 -6.21 20.32 4.03
C PRO A 250 -6.77 20.32 5.45
N ASP A 251 -8.07 20.05 5.61
CA ASP A 251 -8.75 19.96 6.91
C ASP A 251 -8.57 18.60 7.62
N GLY A 252 -7.87 17.66 7.00
CA GLY A 252 -7.63 16.32 7.52
C GLY A 252 -8.68 15.29 7.12
N THR A 253 -9.66 15.65 6.29
CA THR A 253 -10.61 14.67 5.73
C THR A 253 -9.97 13.90 4.59
N LEU A 254 -10.41 12.66 4.40
CA LEU A 254 -9.98 11.76 3.32
C LEU A 254 -11.23 11.27 2.56
N THR A 255 -11.23 11.49 1.25
CA THR A 255 -12.27 11.01 0.32
C THR A 255 -11.69 10.08 -0.73
#